data_e0d1cb2e6672ffda844b969afcc271fa
#
_entry.id   e0d1cb2e6672ffda844b969afcc271fa
#
_cell.length_a   1.000
_cell.length_b   1.000
_cell.length_c   1.000
_cell.angle_alpha   90.00
_cell.angle_beta   90.00
_cell.angle_gamma   90.00
#
_symmetry.space_group_name_H-M   'P 1'
#
loop_
_entity.id
_entity.type
_entity.pdbx_description
1 polymer ?
#
loop_
_entity_poly.entity_id
_entity_poly.type
_entity_poly.pdbx_seq_one_letter_code
_entity_poly.pdbx_strand_id
1 'polypeptide(L)'
;MPEFKTHKSLVLSSRKLGENSYVVSLFTREFGRHLGVCKKKSPPATGTFVEGRWQARLPEQMGTYYLENAEPLSALFLDDKKRLACVASVCALLDGVLPERQHVGSLFDETMQMLNALEQDDFLPRYVKWEQNLLGTIGFGLDCSGCAGGGNDNDLAYVSPKTGRAVSREKGKPYHDKLLALPAFLWTDTGATQTDIQAGLKLTGYFFENYSPLKSLPKVRELLF
;
A
#
# COMPACT_ATOMS: atom_id res chain seq x y z
N MET A 1 -26.73 -14.87 13.45
CA MET A 1 -25.34 -15.07 13.04
C MET A 1 -24.86 -13.80 12.38
N PRO A 2 -23.73 -13.23 12.77
CA PRO A 2 -23.20 -12.07 12.11
C PRO A 2 -22.85 -12.39 10.64
N GLU A 3 -23.34 -11.55 9.76
CA GLU A 3 -23.18 -11.69 8.31
C GLU A 3 -23.04 -10.30 7.69
N PHE A 4 -22.18 -10.16 6.71
CA PHE A 4 -22.11 -8.97 5.86
C PHE A 4 -21.76 -9.33 4.43
N LYS A 5 -22.14 -8.47 3.50
CA LYS A 5 -21.72 -8.52 2.11
C LYS A 5 -20.59 -7.52 1.90
N THR A 6 -19.57 -7.94 1.18
CA THR A 6 -18.58 -7.01 0.64
C THR A 6 -18.89 -6.80 -0.83
N HIS A 7 -18.82 -5.55 -1.26
CA HIS A 7 -18.81 -5.23 -2.68
C HIS A 7 -17.41 -5.51 -3.26
N LYS A 8 -16.96 -4.77 -4.24
CA LYS A 8 -15.64 -4.95 -4.84
C LYS A 8 -14.54 -4.89 -3.76
N SER A 9 -13.87 -6.01 -3.52
CA SER A 9 -12.82 -6.19 -2.52
C SER A 9 -11.56 -6.74 -3.18
N LEU A 10 -10.38 -6.37 -2.69
CA LEU A 10 -9.10 -6.83 -3.23
C LEU A 10 -8.56 -8.00 -2.41
N VAL A 11 -8.22 -9.11 -3.06
CA VAL A 11 -7.53 -10.24 -2.42
C VAL A 11 -6.07 -9.85 -2.16
N LEU A 12 -5.69 -9.72 -0.90
CA LEU A 12 -4.33 -9.39 -0.47
C LEU A 12 -3.44 -10.63 -0.42
N SER A 13 -3.95 -11.70 0.18
CA SER A 13 -3.24 -12.98 0.28
C SER A 13 -4.20 -14.16 0.43
N SER A 14 -3.70 -15.36 0.11
CA SER A 14 -4.39 -16.62 0.33
C SER A 14 -3.41 -17.65 0.87
N ARG A 15 -3.68 -18.22 2.03
CA ARG A 15 -2.84 -19.24 2.67
C ARG A 15 -3.62 -20.54 2.85
N LYS A 16 -3.01 -21.66 2.47
CA LYS A 16 -3.64 -22.99 2.58
C LYS A 16 -3.97 -23.33 4.04
N LEU A 17 -5.18 -23.82 4.26
CA LEU A 17 -5.71 -24.28 5.55
C LEU A 17 -6.35 -25.67 5.37
N GLY A 18 -5.54 -26.75 5.43
CA GLY A 18 -6.02 -28.10 5.12
C GLY A 18 -6.16 -28.39 3.63
N GLU A 19 -6.95 -29.40 3.25
CA GLU A 19 -6.99 -29.90 1.85
C GLU A 19 -7.76 -28.97 0.91
N ASN A 20 -8.95 -28.51 1.29
CA ASN A 20 -9.88 -27.76 0.45
C ASN A 20 -10.29 -26.41 1.07
N SER A 21 -9.41 -25.83 1.88
CA SER A 21 -9.69 -24.55 2.54
C SER A 21 -8.49 -23.65 2.53
N TYR A 22 -8.73 -22.35 2.50
CA TYR A 22 -7.72 -21.29 2.53
C TYR A 22 -8.16 -20.20 3.50
N VAL A 23 -7.22 -19.63 4.22
CA VAL A 23 -7.41 -18.32 4.87
C VAL A 23 -7.14 -17.26 3.83
N VAL A 24 -8.14 -16.46 3.54
CA VAL A 24 -8.06 -15.34 2.58
C VAL A 24 -8.07 -14.03 3.34
N SER A 25 -7.13 -13.14 3.01
CA SER A 25 -7.09 -11.77 3.47
C SER A 25 -7.66 -10.87 2.37
N LEU A 26 -8.72 -10.14 2.67
CA LEU A 26 -9.35 -9.18 1.77
C LEU A 26 -9.12 -7.75 2.27
N PHE A 27 -8.92 -6.82 1.35
CA PHE A 27 -9.04 -5.40 1.59
C PHE A 27 -10.41 -4.93 1.15
N THR A 28 -11.22 -4.49 2.10
CA THR A 28 -12.61 -4.09 1.92
C THR A 28 -12.78 -2.62 2.30
N ARG A 29 -13.74 -1.94 1.69
CA ARG A 29 -14.03 -0.54 1.98
C ARG A 29 -14.57 -0.35 3.40
N GLU A 30 -15.46 -1.25 3.81
CA GLU A 30 -16.21 -1.14 5.06
C GLU A 30 -15.41 -1.60 6.28
N PHE A 31 -14.59 -2.65 6.11
CA PHE A 31 -13.92 -3.32 7.23
C PHE A 31 -12.39 -3.23 7.16
N GLY A 32 -11.82 -2.53 6.16
CA GLY A 32 -10.39 -2.52 5.93
C GLY A 32 -9.87 -3.92 5.61
N ARG A 33 -8.73 -4.31 6.19
CA ARG A 33 -8.19 -5.67 6.05
C ARG A 33 -9.01 -6.64 6.89
N HIS A 34 -9.54 -7.69 6.26
CA HIS A 34 -10.42 -8.65 6.90
C HIS A 34 -10.08 -10.08 6.50
N LEU A 35 -9.98 -10.99 7.48
CA LEU A 35 -9.68 -12.41 7.27
C LEU A 35 -10.95 -13.26 7.27
N GLY A 36 -10.90 -14.35 6.51
CA GLY A 36 -11.94 -15.37 6.53
C GLY A 36 -11.49 -16.66 5.86
N VAL A 37 -12.13 -17.75 6.20
CA VAL A 37 -11.90 -19.06 5.56
C VAL A 37 -12.69 -19.14 4.27
N CYS A 38 -12.04 -19.47 3.17
CA CYS A 38 -12.66 -19.76 1.89
C CYS A 38 -12.54 -21.25 1.58
N LYS A 39 -13.68 -21.92 1.36
CA LYS A 39 -13.74 -23.34 1.00
C LYS A 39 -13.79 -23.45 -0.53
N LYS A 40 -12.66 -23.55 -1.18
CA LYS A 40 -12.50 -23.72 -2.63
C LYS A 40 -11.31 -24.66 -2.92
N LYS A 41 -11.34 -25.38 -4.05
CA LYS A 41 -10.17 -26.16 -4.52
C LYS A 41 -8.99 -25.25 -4.88
N SER A 42 -9.28 -24.06 -5.42
CA SER A 42 -8.30 -23.02 -5.73
C SER A 42 -8.83 -21.67 -5.21
N PRO A 43 -8.09 -20.99 -4.35
CA PRO A 43 -8.46 -19.65 -3.91
C PRO A 43 -8.25 -18.64 -5.05
N PRO A 44 -8.90 -17.48 -5.01
CA PRO A 44 -8.55 -16.40 -5.89
C PRO A 44 -7.09 -15.97 -5.65
N ALA A 45 -6.40 -15.62 -6.74
CA ALA A 45 -5.03 -15.14 -6.66
C ALA A 45 -4.93 -13.76 -6.00
N THR A 46 -3.77 -13.45 -5.42
CA THR A 46 -3.43 -12.10 -4.95
C THR A 46 -3.64 -11.08 -6.08
N GLY A 47 -4.22 -9.92 -5.76
CA GLY A 47 -4.52 -8.88 -6.74
C GLY A 47 -5.79 -9.17 -7.57
N THR A 48 -6.64 -10.09 -7.12
CA THR A 48 -7.96 -10.34 -7.74
C THR A 48 -9.02 -9.51 -7.02
N PHE A 49 -9.86 -8.81 -7.78
CA PHE A 49 -11.08 -8.24 -7.25
C PHE A 49 -12.14 -9.34 -7.11
N VAL A 50 -12.86 -9.30 -5.99
CA VAL A 50 -13.92 -10.25 -5.68
C VAL A 50 -15.10 -9.54 -5.03
N GLU A 51 -16.27 -10.11 -5.18
CA GLU A 51 -17.41 -9.84 -4.31
C GLU A 51 -17.53 -10.97 -3.30
N GLY A 52 -18.06 -10.69 -2.11
CA GLY A 52 -18.10 -11.71 -1.10
C GLY A 52 -19.20 -11.53 -0.08
N ARG A 53 -19.56 -12.66 0.51
CA ARG A 53 -20.38 -12.72 1.71
C ARG A 53 -19.57 -13.40 2.81
N TRP A 54 -19.41 -12.68 3.92
CA TRP A 54 -18.79 -13.24 5.11
C TRP A 54 -19.85 -13.65 6.13
N GLN A 55 -19.62 -14.75 6.81
CA GLN A 55 -20.52 -15.29 7.80
C GLN A 55 -19.74 -15.96 8.92
N ALA A 56 -20.12 -15.74 10.17
CA ALA A 56 -19.54 -16.41 11.34
C ALA A 56 -20.62 -16.72 12.39
N ARG A 57 -20.29 -17.58 13.33
CA ARG A 57 -21.15 -17.85 14.48
C ARG A 57 -21.11 -16.70 15.50
N LEU A 58 -19.92 -16.14 15.74
CA LEU A 58 -19.67 -15.00 16.62
C LEU A 58 -18.86 -13.94 15.85
N PRO A 59 -19.03 -12.64 16.13
CA PRO A 59 -18.33 -11.55 15.41
C PRO A 59 -16.79 -11.65 15.47
N GLU A 60 -16.26 -12.16 16.59
CA GLU A 60 -14.81 -12.24 16.82
C GLU A 60 -14.15 -13.42 16.08
N GLN A 61 -14.94 -14.36 15.57
CA GLN A 61 -14.41 -15.49 14.83
C GLN A 61 -13.95 -15.07 13.42
N MET A 62 -12.99 -15.80 12.88
CA MET A 62 -12.51 -15.60 11.51
C MET A 62 -13.63 -15.73 10.47
N GLY A 63 -14.62 -16.60 10.70
CA GLY A 63 -15.76 -16.82 9.80
C GLY A 63 -15.39 -17.44 8.45
N THR A 64 -16.39 -17.52 7.59
CA THR A 64 -16.27 -18.10 6.25
C THR A 64 -16.65 -17.08 5.20
N TYR A 65 -15.82 -16.96 4.16
CA TYR A 65 -16.10 -16.20 2.94
C TYR A 65 -16.68 -17.09 1.85
N TYR A 66 -17.74 -16.61 1.23
CA TYR A 66 -18.31 -17.09 -0.03
C TYR A 66 -17.97 -16.05 -1.09
N LEU A 67 -16.97 -16.34 -1.93
CA LEU A 67 -16.40 -15.39 -2.90
C LEU A 67 -16.91 -15.67 -4.31
N GLU A 68 -17.35 -14.63 -5.01
CA GLU A 68 -17.92 -14.65 -6.35
C GLU A 68 -17.26 -13.56 -7.21
N ASN A 69 -17.57 -13.52 -8.50
CA ASN A 69 -17.18 -12.46 -9.45
C ASN A 69 -15.68 -12.12 -9.41
N ALA A 70 -14.82 -13.15 -9.52
CA ALA A 70 -13.38 -12.98 -9.46
C ALA A 70 -12.83 -12.33 -10.74
N GLU A 71 -12.26 -11.13 -10.61
CA GLU A 71 -11.63 -10.35 -11.69
C GLU A 71 -10.14 -10.19 -11.38
N PRO A 72 -9.25 -11.03 -11.92
CA PRO A 72 -7.81 -10.94 -11.65
C PRO A 72 -7.21 -9.72 -12.38
N LEU A 73 -6.74 -8.72 -11.61
CA LEU A 73 -6.10 -7.53 -12.16
C LEU A 73 -4.81 -7.88 -12.96
N SER A 74 -4.13 -8.96 -12.53
CA SER A 74 -2.95 -9.46 -13.24
C SER A 74 -3.22 -9.88 -14.68
N ALA A 75 -4.46 -10.24 -15.03
CA ALA A 75 -4.82 -10.62 -16.39
C ALA A 75 -4.69 -9.45 -17.40
N LEU A 76 -4.76 -8.20 -16.92
CA LEU A 76 -4.58 -7.00 -17.75
C LEU A 76 -3.11 -6.71 -18.08
N PHE A 77 -2.15 -7.29 -17.34
CA PHE A 77 -0.74 -6.92 -17.38
C PHE A 77 0.20 -8.12 -17.52
N LEU A 78 -0.23 -9.22 -18.16
CA LEU A 78 0.53 -10.48 -18.22
C LEU A 78 1.97 -10.32 -18.73
N ASP A 79 2.18 -9.39 -19.66
CA ASP A 79 3.48 -9.13 -20.28
C ASP A 79 4.25 -7.97 -19.61
N ASP A 80 3.69 -7.33 -18.58
CA ASP A 80 4.30 -6.19 -17.90
C ASP A 80 4.71 -6.52 -16.47
N LYS A 81 5.98 -6.89 -16.31
CA LYS A 81 6.56 -7.27 -15.01
C LYS A 81 6.48 -6.17 -13.96
N LYS A 82 6.61 -4.88 -14.37
CA LYS A 82 6.56 -3.76 -13.42
C LYS A 82 5.14 -3.54 -12.90
N ARG A 83 4.13 -3.58 -13.77
CA ARG A 83 2.73 -3.46 -13.36
C ARG A 83 2.31 -4.64 -12.46
N LEU A 84 2.70 -5.87 -12.82
CA LEU A 84 2.46 -7.04 -11.96
C LEU A 84 3.16 -6.92 -10.59
N ALA A 85 4.41 -6.46 -10.57
CA ALA A 85 5.14 -6.22 -9.33
C ALA A 85 4.47 -5.14 -8.47
N CYS A 86 3.93 -4.10 -9.09
CA CYS A 86 3.19 -3.04 -8.41
C CYS A 86 1.94 -3.60 -7.71
N VAL A 87 1.09 -4.37 -8.42
CA VAL A 87 -0.09 -5.04 -7.83
C VAL A 87 0.31 -5.91 -6.64
N ALA A 88 1.33 -6.74 -6.81
CA ALA A 88 1.80 -7.65 -5.76
C ALA A 88 2.38 -6.87 -4.55
N SER A 89 3.09 -5.76 -4.80
CA SER A 89 3.62 -4.90 -3.74
C SER A 89 2.51 -4.20 -2.96
N VAL A 90 1.50 -3.65 -3.64
CA VAL A 90 0.31 -3.06 -3.00
C VAL A 90 -0.35 -4.07 -2.06
N CYS A 91 -0.62 -5.27 -2.55
CA CYS A 91 -1.26 -6.32 -1.75
C CYS A 91 -0.41 -6.71 -0.53
N ALA A 92 0.91 -6.89 -0.72
CA ALA A 92 1.81 -7.30 0.35
C ALA A 92 1.98 -6.21 1.42
N LEU A 93 2.07 -4.93 1.02
CA LEU A 93 2.14 -3.81 1.95
C LEU A 93 0.85 -3.71 2.79
N LEU A 94 -0.32 -3.70 2.15
CA LEU A 94 -1.61 -3.63 2.84
C LEU A 94 -1.78 -4.79 3.82
N ASP A 95 -1.47 -6.04 3.39
CA ASP A 95 -1.59 -7.22 4.25
C ASP A 95 -0.63 -7.19 5.44
N GLY A 96 0.56 -6.60 5.24
CA GLY A 96 1.60 -6.56 6.25
C GLY A 96 1.46 -5.41 7.27
N VAL A 97 0.92 -4.25 6.87
CA VAL A 97 0.90 -3.07 7.74
C VAL A 97 -0.47 -2.78 8.36
N LEU A 98 -1.57 -3.20 7.72
CA LEU A 98 -2.89 -2.87 8.24
C LEU A 98 -3.32 -3.85 9.34
N PRO A 99 -3.81 -3.34 10.48
CA PRO A 99 -4.50 -4.16 11.47
C PRO A 99 -5.75 -4.80 10.86
N GLU A 100 -6.16 -5.93 11.40
CA GLU A 100 -7.42 -6.58 10.99
C GLU A 100 -8.62 -5.77 11.49
N ARG A 101 -9.65 -5.64 10.63
CA ARG A 101 -10.95 -5.03 10.95
C ARG A 101 -10.89 -3.55 11.34
N GLN A 102 -9.87 -2.84 10.93
CA GLN A 102 -9.81 -1.39 11.08
C GLN A 102 -10.36 -0.71 9.84
N HIS A 103 -11.40 0.09 9.99
CA HIS A 103 -11.96 0.86 8.88
C HIS A 103 -10.96 1.93 8.40
N VAL A 104 -10.64 1.90 7.11
CA VAL A 104 -9.71 2.82 6.44
C VAL A 104 -10.26 3.17 5.04
N GLY A 105 -11.51 3.65 5.01
CA GLY A 105 -12.26 3.84 3.75
C GLY A 105 -11.58 4.77 2.75
N SER A 106 -10.94 5.86 3.20
CA SER A 106 -10.18 6.76 2.32
C SER A 106 -9.00 6.04 1.65
N LEU A 107 -8.23 5.25 2.42
CA LEU A 107 -7.13 4.46 1.87
C LEU A 107 -7.63 3.41 0.85
N PHE A 108 -8.83 2.84 1.08
CA PHE A 108 -9.43 1.93 0.10
C PHE A 108 -9.67 2.64 -1.22
N ASP A 109 -10.31 3.81 -1.19
CA ASP A 109 -10.60 4.60 -2.40
C ASP A 109 -9.31 5.03 -3.12
N GLU A 110 -8.29 5.47 -2.39
CA GLU A 110 -6.97 5.82 -2.91
C GLU A 110 -6.26 4.61 -3.55
N THR A 111 -6.37 3.43 -2.92
CA THR A 111 -5.82 2.18 -3.47
C THR A 111 -6.50 1.82 -4.78
N MET A 112 -7.82 1.95 -4.87
CA MET A 112 -8.56 1.69 -6.11
C MET A 112 -8.15 2.67 -7.22
N GLN A 113 -8.00 3.97 -6.90
CA GLN A 113 -7.52 4.97 -7.85
C GLN A 113 -6.11 4.67 -8.35
N MET A 114 -5.21 4.29 -7.44
CA MET A 114 -3.84 3.90 -7.79
C MET A 114 -3.81 2.65 -8.68
N LEU A 115 -4.58 1.61 -8.36
CA LEU A 115 -4.66 0.40 -9.17
C LEU A 115 -5.27 0.65 -10.56
N ASN A 116 -6.27 1.52 -10.67
CA ASN A 116 -6.81 1.95 -11.96
C ASN A 116 -5.80 2.76 -12.78
N ALA A 117 -4.90 3.50 -12.12
CA ALA A 117 -3.85 4.25 -12.80
C ALA A 117 -2.73 3.37 -13.39
N LEU A 118 -2.70 2.06 -13.10
CA LEU A 118 -1.76 1.12 -13.71
C LEU A 118 -1.89 1.02 -15.24
N GLU A 119 -3.02 1.40 -15.82
CA GLU A 119 -3.19 1.47 -17.27
C GLU A 119 -2.42 2.63 -17.90
N GLN A 120 -1.98 3.60 -17.11
CA GLN A 120 -1.25 4.79 -17.55
C GLN A 120 0.26 4.57 -17.44
N ASP A 121 1.04 5.31 -18.26
CA ASP A 121 2.51 5.18 -18.26
C ASP A 121 3.17 5.82 -17.04
N ASP A 122 2.51 6.79 -16.40
CA ASP A 122 2.99 7.51 -15.21
C ASP A 122 2.55 6.87 -13.87
N PHE A 123 2.29 5.58 -13.83
CA PHE A 123 1.78 4.91 -12.62
C PHE A 123 2.80 4.88 -11.47
N LEU A 124 4.11 4.87 -11.74
CA LEU A 124 5.12 4.77 -10.67
C LEU A 124 5.13 5.99 -9.72
N PRO A 125 5.07 7.25 -10.18
CA PRO A 125 4.90 8.40 -9.28
C PRO A 125 3.63 8.27 -8.41
N ARG A 126 2.54 7.78 -8.98
CA ARG A 126 1.27 7.56 -8.25
C ARG A 126 1.40 6.47 -7.21
N TYR A 127 2.13 5.40 -7.54
CA TYR A 127 2.42 4.33 -6.59
C TYR A 127 3.24 4.86 -5.39
N VAL A 128 4.27 5.69 -5.61
CA VAL A 128 5.07 6.24 -4.52
C VAL A 128 4.25 7.21 -3.65
N LYS A 129 3.39 8.04 -4.25
CA LYS A 129 2.42 8.87 -3.50
C LYS A 129 1.46 8.02 -2.67
N TRP A 130 0.99 6.90 -3.23
CA TRP A 130 0.15 5.96 -2.50
C TRP A 130 0.89 5.32 -1.31
N GLU A 131 2.17 4.94 -1.46
CA GLU A 131 3.00 4.47 -0.34
C GLU A 131 3.12 5.52 0.77
N GLN A 132 3.31 6.79 0.39
CA GLN A 132 3.35 7.91 1.35
C GLN A 132 2.02 8.06 2.10
N ASN A 133 0.88 7.95 1.43
CA ASN A 133 -0.44 7.99 2.04
C ASN A 133 -0.70 6.80 2.96
N LEU A 134 -0.25 5.60 2.56
CA LEU A 134 -0.31 4.41 3.41
C LEU A 134 0.49 4.61 4.70
N LEU A 135 1.70 5.16 4.63
CA LEU A 135 2.50 5.54 5.81
C LEU A 135 1.74 6.52 6.70
N GLY A 136 1.07 7.53 6.10
CA GLY A 136 0.21 8.46 6.83
C GLY A 136 -0.92 7.76 7.58
N THR A 137 -1.59 6.83 6.92
CA THR A 137 -2.70 6.06 7.50
C THR A 137 -2.28 5.21 8.70
N ILE A 138 -1.07 4.65 8.69
CA ILE A 138 -0.53 3.86 9.80
C ILE A 138 0.23 4.70 10.85
N GLY A 139 0.18 6.03 10.74
CA GLY A 139 0.73 6.96 11.75
C GLY A 139 2.19 7.37 11.53
N PHE A 140 2.79 7.04 10.39
CA PHE A 140 4.19 7.38 10.05
C PHE A 140 4.29 8.27 8.82
N GLY A 141 3.30 9.16 8.63
CA GLY A 141 3.24 10.10 7.52
C GLY A 141 4.40 11.10 7.52
N LEU A 142 4.78 11.53 6.32
CA LEU A 142 5.75 12.61 6.16
C LEU A 142 5.07 13.96 6.42
N ASP A 143 5.70 14.81 7.23
CA ASP A 143 5.26 16.19 7.46
C ASP A 143 6.02 17.15 6.53
N CYS A 144 5.36 17.50 5.43
CA CYS A 144 5.86 18.45 4.42
C CYS A 144 5.19 19.83 4.56
N SER A 145 4.55 20.14 5.70
CA SER A 145 3.88 21.42 5.93
C SER A 145 4.84 22.61 6.07
N GLY A 146 6.12 22.34 6.35
CA GLY A 146 7.15 23.35 6.46
C GLY A 146 8.51 22.78 6.81
N CYS A 147 9.54 23.64 6.81
CA CYS A 147 10.92 23.26 7.12
C CYS A 147 11.12 23.10 8.64
N ALA A 148 11.47 21.90 9.10
CA ALA A 148 11.77 21.63 10.51
C ALA A 148 12.98 22.45 11.05
N GLY A 149 13.86 22.93 10.17
CA GLY A 149 15.04 23.75 10.51
C GLY A 149 14.81 25.27 10.45
N GLY A 150 13.57 25.74 10.27
CA GLY A 150 13.24 27.17 10.12
C GLY A 150 13.80 27.79 8.84
N GLY A 151 13.90 26.99 7.76
CA GLY A 151 14.31 27.45 6.43
C GLY A 151 13.12 27.79 5.54
N ASN A 152 13.36 27.89 4.22
CA ASN A 152 12.32 28.18 3.24
C ASN A 152 11.41 26.99 3.01
N ASP A 153 10.11 27.15 3.30
CA ASP A 153 9.09 26.11 3.15
C ASP A 153 8.77 25.79 1.67
N ASN A 154 9.15 26.68 0.75
CA ASN A 154 8.96 26.45 -0.69
C ASN A 154 10.15 25.74 -1.37
N ASP A 155 11.19 25.35 -0.63
CA ASP A 155 12.36 24.62 -1.14
C ASP A 155 12.69 23.42 -0.25
N LEU A 156 11.68 22.60 0.04
CA LEU A 156 11.87 21.36 0.78
C LEU A 156 12.59 20.33 -0.10
N ALA A 157 13.67 19.75 0.41
CA ALA A 157 14.52 18.85 -0.36
C ALA A 157 14.95 17.59 0.39
N TYR A 158 14.71 17.55 1.69
CA TYR A 158 15.10 16.43 2.57
C TYR A 158 13.99 16.11 3.57
N VAL A 159 14.09 14.90 4.15
CA VAL A 159 13.26 14.46 5.28
C VAL A 159 14.17 13.94 6.39
N SER A 160 13.88 14.33 7.61
CA SER A 160 14.54 13.76 8.79
C SER A 160 14.12 12.30 8.99
N PRO A 161 15.05 11.32 8.98
CA PRO A 161 14.73 9.92 9.19
C PRO A 161 14.13 9.64 10.57
N LYS A 162 14.38 10.49 11.56
CA LYS A 162 13.88 10.31 12.93
C LYS A 162 12.47 10.85 13.13
N THR A 163 12.09 11.92 12.45
CA THR A 163 10.85 12.65 12.75
C THR A 163 9.85 12.65 11.60
N GLY A 164 10.24 12.23 10.39
CA GLY A 164 9.42 12.33 9.20
C GLY A 164 9.19 13.77 8.70
N ARG A 165 9.78 14.78 9.35
CA ARG A 165 9.59 16.19 8.99
C ARG A 165 10.51 16.62 7.87
N ALA A 166 9.97 17.41 6.95
CA ALA A 166 10.72 17.95 5.84
C ALA A 166 11.72 19.04 6.27
N VAL A 167 12.80 19.17 5.51
CA VAL A 167 13.87 20.16 5.69
C VAL A 167 14.20 20.79 4.35
N SER A 168 14.34 22.12 4.35
CA SER A 168 14.72 22.88 3.15
C SER A 168 16.12 22.54 2.67
N ARG A 169 16.39 22.77 1.39
CA ARG A 169 17.68 22.51 0.74
C ARG A 169 18.83 23.20 1.47
N GLU A 170 18.66 24.48 1.80
CA GLU A 170 19.68 25.27 2.51
C GLU A 170 20.01 24.67 3.89
N LYS A 171 18.98 24.42 4.70
CA LYS A 171 19.15 23.90 6.08
C LYS A 171 19.58 22.44 6.13
N GLY A 172 19.21 21.66 5.14
CA GLY A 172 19.58 20.26 5.05
C GLY A 172 20.96 20.00 4.46
N LYS A 173 21.50 20.91 3.63
CA LYS A 173 22.77 20.73 2.94
C LYS A 173 23.95 20.32 3.85
N PRO A 174 24.13 20.89 5.04
CA PRO A 174 25.20 20.47 5.96
C PRO A 174 25.02 19.06 6.53
N TYR A 175 23.82 18.48 6.41
CA TYR A 175 23.43 17.19 7.00
C TYR A 175 22.92 16.21 5.94
N HIS A 176 23.22 16.43 4.66
CA HIS A 176 22.67 15.68 3.53
C HIS A 176 22.94 14.16 3.62
N ASP A 177 24.03 13.75 4.25
CA ASP A 177 24.42 12.37 4.53
C ASP A 177 23.60 11.69 5.63
N LYS A 178 22.91 12.47 6.47
CA LYS A 178 22.05 12.01 7.58
C LYS A 178 20.55 12.19 7.30
N LEU A 179 20.22 12.81 6.20
CA LEU A 179 18.84 13.09 5.78
C LEU A 179 18.47 12.26 4.55
N LEU A 180 17.19 11.96 4.40
CA LEU A 180 16.67 11.28 3.22
C LEU A 180 16.28 12.33 2.18
N ALA A 181 16.55 12.06 0.90
CA ALA A 181 16.11 12.92 -0.18
C ALA A 181 14.58 12.98 -0.26
N LEU A 182 14.01 14.18 -0.41
CA LEU A 182 12.59 14.42 -0.61
C LEU A 182 12.36 14.90 -2.05
N PRO A 183 11.91 14.03 -2.97
CA PRO A 183 11.55 14.43 -4.32
C PRO A 183 10.38 15.42 -4.32
N ALA A 184 10.44 16.43 -5.18
CA ALA A 184 9.44 17.50 -5.22
C ALA A 184 8.03 16.97 -5.50
N PHE A 185 7.86 15.97 -6.37
CA PHE A 185 6.55 15.42 -6.72
C PHE A 185 5.77 14.84 -5.52
N LEU A 186 6.40 14.53 -4.39
CA LEU A 186 5.74 14.01 -3.20
C LEU A 186 5.03 15.09 -2.37
N TRP A 187 5.34 16.37 -2.59
CA TRP A 187 4.73 17.48 -1.85
C TRP A 187 4.29 18.65 -2.75
N THR A 188 4.53 18.55 -4.05
CA THR A 188 4.09 19.51 -5.07
C THR A 188 3.40 18.76 -6.23
N ASP A 189 2.73 19.51 -7.11
CA ASP A 189 2.12 18.96 -8.34
C ASP A 189 3.10 18.96 -9.54
N THR A 190 4.38 18.73 -9.29
CA THR A 190 5.38 18.61 -10.34
C THR A 190 5.44 17.18 -10.89
N GLY A 191 5.89 17.03 -12.14
CA GLY A 191 6.23 15.75 -12.71
C GLY A 191 7.42 15.10 -11.99
N ALA A 192 7.61 13.80 -12.18
CA ALA A 192 8.70 13.03 -11.58
C ALA A 192 9.61 12.44 -12.66
N THR A 193 10.91 12.62 -12.50
CA THR A 193 11.92 11.91 -13.28
C THR A 193 12.12 10.50 -12.72
N GLN A 194 12.81 9.62 -13.48
CA GLN A 194 13.16 8.29 -12.98
C GLN A 194 14.01 8.36 -11.69
N THR A 195 14.90 9.36 -11.58
CA THR A 195 15.70 9.59 -10.37
C THR A 195 14.83 9.98 -9.18
N ASP A 196 13.81 10.82 -9.39
CA ASP A 196 12.86 11.21 -8.35
C ASP A 196 12.05 10.01 -7.86
N ILE A 197 11.59 9.16 -8.78
CA ILE A 197 10.86 7.93 -8.45
C ILE A 197 11.73 7.01 -7.58
N GLN A 198 12.98 6.77 -7.96
CA GLN A 198 13.91 5.96 -7.18
C GLN A 198 14.18 6.56 -5.79
N ALA A 199 14.35 7.88 -5.70
CA ALA A 199 14.51 8.56 -4.42
C ALA A 199 13.24 8.44 -3.55
N GLY A 200 12.07 8.59 -4.14
CA GLY A 200 10.79 8.39 -3.46
C GLY A 200 10.61 6.96 -2.94
N LEU A 201 10.91 5.95 -3.76
CA LEU A 201 10.90 4.54 -3.34
C LEU A 201 11.89 4.27 -2.18
N LYS A 202 13.07 4.86 -2.20
CA LYS A 202 14.03 4.74 -1.09
C LYS A 202 13.50 5.41 0.18
N LEU A 203 12.90 6.58 0.04
CA LEU A 203 12.32 7.34 1.15
C LEU A 203 11.20 6.57 1.83
N THR A 204 10.17 6.14 1.09
CA THR A 204 9.03 5.40 1.65
C THR A 204 9.47 4.04 2.18
N GLY A 205 10.38 3.36 1.48
CA GLY A 205 10.97 2.09 1.93
C GLY A 205 11.65 2.21 3.28
N TYR A 206 12.46 3.26 3.50
CA TYR A 206 13.09 3.52 4.78
C TYR A 206 12.06 3.59 5.94
N PHE A 207 10.95 4.32 5.73
CA PHE A 207 9.93 4.44 6.77
C PHE A 207 9.18 3.13 7.00
N PHE A 208 8.87 2.37 5.97
CA PHE A 208 8.29 1.04 6.14
C PHE A 208 9.18 0.10 6.93
N GLU A 209 10.48 0.05 6.65
CA GLU A 209 11.42 -0.86 7.33
C GLU A 209 11.68 -0.48 8.78
N ASN A 210 11.71 0.81 9.10
CA ASN A 210 12.12 1.26 10.43
C ASN A 210 10.95 1.55 11.39
N TYR A 211 9.73 1.78 10.85
CA TYR A 211 8.62 2.25 11.68
C TYR A 211 7.33 1.45 11.51
N SER A 212 7.15 0.69 10.44
CA SER A 212 5.95 -0.12 10.26
C SER A 212 6.09 -1.51 10.93
N PRO A 213 4.99 -2.27 11.08
CA PRO A 213 5.04 -3.64 11.60
C PRO A 213 5.67 -4.66 10.62
N LEU A 214 6.10 -4.24 9.43
CA LEU A 214 6.76 -5.12 8.48
C LEU A 214 8.11 -5.62 9.01
N LYS A 215 8.38 -6.90 8.85
CA LYS A 215 9.71 -7.48 9.14
C LYS A 215 10.74 -7.15 8.05
N SER A 216 10.28 -6.96 6.83
CA SER A 216 11.07 -6.58 5.65
C SER A 216 10.13 -6.10 4.55
N LEU A 217 10.65 -5.28 3.64
CA LEU A 217 9.90 -4.88 2.44
C LEU A 217 9.56 -6.08 1.55
N PRO A 218 8.44 -6.05 0.83
CA PRO A 218 8.12 -7.07 -0.16
C PRO A 218 9.21 -7.13 -1.25
N LYS A 219 9.81 -8.30 -1.49
CA LYS A 219 10.86 -8.46 -2.51
C LYS A 219 10.43 -8.03 -3.91
N VAL A 220 9.15 -8.20 -4.25
CA VAL A 220 8.60 -7.78 -5.55
C VAL A 220 8.71 -6.27 -5.78
N ARG A 221 8.81 -5.47 -4.71
CA ARG A 221 9.00 -4.02 -4.77
C ARG A 221 10.34 -3.63 -5.40
N GLU A 222 11.36 -4.48 -5.30
CA GLU A 222 12.68 -4.26 -5.93
C GLU A 222 12.59 -4.18 -7.46
N LEU A 223 11.55 -4.77 -8.07
CA LEU A 223 11.31 -4.71 -9.51
C LEU A 223 10.79 -3.35 -10.00
N LEU A 224 10.48 -2.43 -9.09
CA LEU A 224 9.96 -1.09 -9.40
C LEU A 224 11.07 -0.04 -9.55
N PHE A 225 12.30 -0.37 -9.16
CA PHE A 225 13.47 0.51 -9.27
C PHE A 225 14.02 0.65 -10.68
#